data_873ec62cb7673996d95e4a1f1e3ec6dc
#
_entry.id   873ec62cb7673996d95e4a1f1e3ec6dc
#
_cell.length_a   1.000
_cell.length_b   1.000
_cell.length_c   1.000
_cell.angle_alpha   90.00
_cell.angle_beta   90.00
_cell.angle_gamma   90.00
#
_symmetry.space_group_name_H-M   'P 1'
#
loop_
_entity.id
_entity.type
_entity.pdbx_description
1 polymer ?
#
loop_
_entity_poly.entity_id
_entity_poly.type
_entity_poly.pdbx_seq_one_letter_code
_entity_poly.pdbx_strand_id
1 'polypeptide(L)'
;MNERRDSTSSPISTLLLTLLFRFMRPLVEGQYVYLAKPPLYKIKWGGKIGDEYAYSDKERDAVVKAGAESGRKVKDEMIQRFKGLGEMNASELWETTMNPETRILRQVTLEDAAAADEIFSILMGEDVEARRSFITRNAKDVRFLDV
;
A
#
# COMPACT_ATOMS: atom_id res chain seq x y z
N MET A 1 14.27 -5.41 0.69
CA MET A 1 13.61 -6.71 0.93
C MET A 1 12.25 -6.61 1.63
N ASN A 2 11.75 -5.44 1.92
CA ASN A 2 10.44 -5.23 2.56
C ASN A 2 9.36 -4.65 1.65
N GLU A 3 9.63 -4.50 0.37
CA GLU A 3 8.68 -3.90 -0.58
C GLU A 3 7.51 -4.81 -0.98
N ARG A 4 7.59 -6.10 -0.66
CA ARG A 4 6.54 -7.06 -1.00
C ARG A 4 5.35 -7.08 -0.05
N ARG A 5 5.45 -6.42 1.10
CA ARG A 5 4.47 -6.60 2.18
C ARG A 5 3.28 -5.65 2.11
N ASP A 6 3.44 -4.49 1.48
CA ASP A 6 2.47 -3.40 1.63
C ASP A 6 1.27 -3.48 0.67
N SER A 7 1.42 -4.13 -0.48
CA SER A 7 0.39 -4.08 -1.52
C SER A 7 -0.56 -5.28 -1.55
N THR A 8 -0.22 -6.38 -0.89
CA THR A 8 -1.02 -7.61 -0.88
C THR A 8 -1.73 -7.86 0.46
N SER A 9 -1.45 -7.07 1.48
CA SER A 9 -1.97 -7.25 2.85
C SER A 9 -3.33 -6.62 3.10
N SER A 10 -3.86 -5.80 2.18
CA SER A 10 -5.20 -5.24 2.32
C SER A 10 -6.26 -6.31 2.02
N PRO A 11 -7.22 -6.57 2.94
CA PRO A 11 -8.30 -7.53 2.70
C PRO A 11 -9.12 -7.21 1.46
N ILE A 12 -9.35 -5.93 1.18
CA ILE A 12 -10.10 -5.47 0.00
C ILE A 12 -9.33 -5.81 -1.28
N SER A 13 -8.04 -5.52 -1.34
CA SER A 13 -7.21 -5.87 -2.49
C SER A 13 -7.16 -7.38 -2.72
N THR A 14 -7.02 -8.16 -1.66
CA THR A 14 -7.01 -9.62 -1.73
C THR A 14 -8.33 -10.17 -2.30
N LEU A 15 -9.46 -9.65 -1.85
CA LEU A 15 -10.78 -10.03 -2.34
C LEU A 15 -10.98 -9.68 -3.81
N LEU A 16 -10.59 -8.46 -4.21
CA LEU A 16 -10.72 -8.02 -5.60
C LEU A 16 -9.80 -8.79 -6.54
N LEU A 17 -8.55 -9.05 -6.14
CA LEU A 17 -7.62 -9.86 -6.92
C LEU A 17 -8.10 -11.30 -7.06
N THR A 18 -8.69 -11.87 -6.02
CA THR A 18 -9.29 -13.19 -6.06
C THR A 18 -10.47 -13.25 -7.02
N LEU A 19 -11.33 -12.23 -7.00
CA LEU A 19 -12.45 -12.11 -7.96
C LEU A 19 -11.95 -12.07 -9.39
N LEU A 20 -10.95 -11.24 -9.67
CA LEU A 20 -10.36 -11.12 -11.00
C LEU A 20 -9.70 -12.42 -11.44
N PHE A 21 -9.00 -13.10 -10.55
CA PHE A 21 -8.34 -14.36 -10.83
C PHE A 21 -9.33 -15.48 -11.17
N ARG A 22 -10.44 -15.57 -10.43
CA ARG A 22 -11.43 -16.64 -10.60
C ARG A 22 -12.36 -16.40 -11.78
N PHE A 23 -12.81 -15.17 -11.98
CA PHE A 23 -13.90 -14.83 -12.90
C PHE A 23 -13.47 -13.97 -14.09
N MET A 24 -12.35 -13.27 -14.01
CA MET A 24 -11.87 -12.34 -15.01
C MET A 24 -10.38 -12.53 -15.31
N ARG A 25 -9.94 -13.78 -15.32
CA ARG A 25 -8.53 -14.13 -15.53
C ARG A 25 -7.90 -13.48 -16.78
N PRO A 26 -8.57 -13.38 -17.93
CA PRO A 26 -8.00 -12.72 -19.10
C PRO A 26 -7.55 -11.28 -18.86
N LEU A 27 -8.17 -10.54 -17.93
CA LEU A 27 -7.76 -9.19 -17.58
C LEU A 27 -6.40 -9.18 -16.86
N VAL A 28 -6.16 -10.17 -16.00
CA VAL A 28 -4.89 -10.32 -15.29
C VAL A 28 -3.80 -10.82 -16.24
N GLU A 29 -4.09 -11.82 -17.05
CA GLU A 29 -3.16 -12.37 -18.05
C GLU A 29 -2.77 -11.33 -19.11
N GLY A 30 -3.74 -10.49 -19.52
CA GLY A 30 -3.53 -9.41 -20.48
C GLY A 30 -2.81 -8.19 -19.87
N GLN A 31 -2.47 -8.23 -18.60
CA GLN A 31 -1.75 -7.15 -17.90
C GLN A 31 -2.53 -5.82 -17.82
N TYR A 32 -3.85 -5.89 -17.73
CA TYR A 32 -4.71 -4.71 -17.63
C TYR A 32 -4.99 -4.26 -16.21
N VAL A 33 -4.60 -5.05 -15.19
CA VAL A 33 -4.91 -4.80 -13.79
C VAL A 33 -3.72 -4.18 -13.08
N TYR A 34 -3.96 -3.08 -12.39
CA TYR A 34 -2.95 -2.33 -11.64
C TYR A 34 -3.48 -2.00 -10.25
N LEU A 35 -2.57 -1.95 -9.28
CA LEU A 35 -2.83 -1.44 -7.94
C LEU A 35 -2.19 -0.06 -7.80
N ALA A 36 -2.98 0.92 -7.39
CA ALA A 36 -2.44 2.21 -7.00
C ALA A 36 -1.65 2.07 -5.71
N LYS A 37 -0.45 2.62 -5.67
CA LYS A 37 0.41 2.63 -4.49
C LYS A 37 0.28 3.98 -3.78
N PRO A 38 -0.44 4.04 -2.63
CA PRO A 38 -0.52 5.26 -1.86
C PRO A 38 0.79 5.53 -1.11
N PRO A 39 1.10 6.78 -0.77
CA PRO A 39 2.26 7.11 0.04
C PRO A 39 2.08 6.62 1.49
N LEU A 40 3.19 6.31 2.14
CA LEU A 40 3.20 5.99 3.58
C LEU A 40 3.31 7.24 4.44
N TYR A 41 3.97 8.27 3.94
CA TYR A 41 4.25 9.50 4.69
C TYR A 41 3.92 10.75 3.89
N LYS A 42 3.53 11.78 4.62
CA LYS A 42 3.39 13.15 4.15
C LYS A 42 4.27 14.05 5.00
N ILE A 43 5.16 14.79 4.38
CA ILE A 43 6.03 15.76 5.03
C ILE A 43 5.49 17.16 4.73
N LYS A 44 5.06 17.85 5.77
CA LYS A 44 4.45 19.19 5.68
C LYS A 44 5.51 20.26 5.86
N TRP A 45 6.05 20.76 4.78
CA TRP A 45 7.05 21.84 4.85
C TRP A 45 6.44 23.21 5.15
N GLY A 46 5.17 23.40 4.79
CA GLY A 46 4.47 24.67 4.93
C GLY A 46 4.90 25.73 3.89
N GLY A 47 4.24 26.87 3.93
CA GLY A 47 4.54 28.01 3.07
C GLY A 47 4.42 27.71 1.57
N LYS A 48 5.36 28.24 0.77
CA LYS A 48 5.37 28.10 -0.68
C LYS A 48 5.86 26.74 -1.18
N ILE A 49 6.46 25.93 -0.30
CA ILE A 49 7.09 24.65 -0.68
C ILE A 49 6.03 23.56 -0.83
N GLY A 50 4.99 23.65 -0.01
CA GLY A 50 3.93 22.65 -0.02
C GLY A 50 4.31 21.38 0.73
N ASP A 51 3.58 20.31 0.43
CA ASP A 51 3.74 19.01 1.05
C ASP A 51 4.48 18.06 0.11
N GLU A 52 5.32 17.20 0.67
CA GLU A 52 5.99 16.13 -0.06
C GLU A 52 5.52 14.78 0.47
N TYR A 53 5.48 13.78 -0.41
CA TYR A 53 5.05 12.42 -0.08
C TYR A 53 6.24 11.47 -0.16
N ALA A 54 6.27 10.48 0.73
CA ALA A 54 7.25 9.41 0.72
C ALA A 54 6.56 8.05 0.76
N TYR A 55 7.05 7.12 -0.04
CA TYR A 55 6.45 5.81 -0.25
C TYR A 55 7.16 4.70 0.53
N SER A 56 8.25 5.02 1.22
CA SER A 56 9.00 4.11 2.08
C SER A 56 9.69 4.87 3.21
N ASP A 57 10.15 4.17 4.23
CA ASP A 57 10.94 4.75 5.32
C ASP A 57 12.23 5.37 4.80
N LYS A 58 12.90 4.70 3.86
CA LYS A 58 14.11 5.18 3.23
C LYS A 58 13.89 6.48 2.46
N GLU A 59 12.79 6.56 1.73
CA GLU A 59 12.43 7.76 0.97
C GLU A 59 12.08 8.92 1.90
N ARG A 60 11.33 8.66 2.98
CA ARG A 60 11.07 9.65 4.03
C ARG A 60 12.38 10.21 4.58
N ASP A 61 13.31 9.35 4.97
CA ASP A 61 14.59 9.78 5.54
C ASP A 61 15.42 10.59 4.54
N ALA A 62 15.38 10.24 3.26
CA ALA A 62 16.04 11.00 2.20
C ALA A 62 15.43 12.40 2.02
N VAL A 63 14.10 12.50 2.03
CA VAL A 63 13.38 13.79 1.93
C VAL A 63 13.68 14.69 3.13
N VAL A 64 13.66 14.10 4.33
CA VAL A 64 13.98 14.84 5.58
C VAL A 64 15.42 15.33 5.57
N LYS A 65 16.36 14.48 5.15
CA LYS A 65 17.78 14.84 5.04
C LYS A 65 18.00 15.97 4.04
N ALA A 66 17.43 15.88 2.86
CA ALA A 66 17.52 16.93 1.83
C ALA A 66 16.90 18.25 2.32
N GLY A 67 15.81 18.18 3.06
CA GLY A 67 15.21 19.35 3.71
C GLY A 67 16.15 20.01 4.70
N ALA A 68 16.77 19.22 5.57
CA ALA A 68 17.73 19.71 6.57
C ALA A 68 18.97 20.34 5.90
N GLU A 69 19.51 19.72 4.86
CA GLU A 69 20.64 20.24 4.09
C GLU A 69 20.32 21.57 3.40
N SER A 70 19.07 21.80 3.02
CA SER A 70 18.59 23.08 2.47
C SER A 70 18.25 24.13 3.54
N GLY A 71 18.59 23.86 4.80
CA GLY A 71 18.38 24.80 5.92
C GLY A 71 16.97 24.81 6.49
N ARG A 72 16.14 23.85 6.15
CA ARG A 72 14.78 23.74 6.69
C ARG A 72 14.81 23.08 8.07
N LYS A 73 14.03 23.62 8.98
CA LYS A 73 13.84 23.00 10.29
C LYS A 73 12.88 21.85 10.15
N VAL A 74 13.35 20.65 10.45
CA VAL A 74 12.52 19.44 10.47
C VAL A 74 12.06 19.18 11.90
N LYS A 75 10.76 19.04 12.09
CA LYS A 75 10.14 18.65 13.35
C LYS A 75 9.34 17.38 13.12
N ASP A 76 9.30 16.50 14.09
CA ASP A 76 8.54 15.25 14.00
C ASP A 76 7.05 15.47 13.72
N GLU A 77 6.49 16.58 14.21
CA GLU A 77 5.10 17.00 13.96
C GLU A 77 4.79 17.26 12.47
N MET A 78 5.82 17.52 11.66
CA MET A 78 5.69 17.76 10.22
C MET A 78 5.56 16.49 9.43
N ILE A 79 5.89 15.35 10.03
CA ILE A 79 5.86 14.03 9.38
C ILE A 79 4.59 13.31 9.80
N GLN A 80 3.67 13.20 8.88
CA GLN A 80 2.43 12.43 9.08
C GLN A 80 2.58 11.07 8.42
N ARG A 81 2.30 10.01 9.19
CA ARG A 81 2.21 8.66 8.66
C ARG A 81 0.75 8.34 8.32
N PHE A 82 0.50 7.92 7.11
CA PHE A 82 -0.82 7.43 6.72
C PHE A 82 -1.00 5.97 7.13
N LYS A 83 -2.12 5.67 7.75
CA LYS A 83 -2.53 4.30 8.08
C LYS A 83 -3.47 3.71 7.03
N GLY A 84 -4.17 4.56 6.29
CA GLY A 84 -5.08 4.15 5.24
C GLY A 84 -5.56 5.34 4.41
N LEU A 85 -6.23 5.04 3.30
CA LEU A 85 -6.75 6.06 2.38
C LEU A 85 -7.80 6.98 3.01
N GLY A 86 -8.50 6.51 4.05
CA GLY A 86 -9.51 7.30 4.74
C GLY A 86 -8.98 8.52 5.49
N GLU A 87 -7.67 8.61 5.70
CA GLU A 87 -7.02 9.77 6.30
C GLU A 87 -6.70 10.89 5.30
N MET A 88 -6.87 10.62 4.01
CA MET A 88 -6.60 11.56 2.94
C MET A 88 -7.84 12.36 2.59
N ASN A 89 -7.67 13.67 2.38
CA ASN A 89 -8.72 14.48 1.79
C ASN A 89 -8.78 14.25 0.26
N ALA A 90 -9.77 14.82 -0.40
CA ALA A 90 -9.99 14.59 -1.82
C ALA A 90 -8.81 15.02 -2.71
N SER A 91 -8.16 16.15 -2.40
CA SER A 91 -7.00 16.61 -3.17
C SER A 91 -5.78 15.73 -2.95
N GLU A 92 -5.53 15.29 -1.73
CA GLU A 92 -4.44 14.34 -1.43
C GLU A 92 -4.65 13.00 -2.16
N LEU A 93 -5.87 12.49 -2.13
CA LEU A 93 -6.23 11.25 -2.81
C LEU A 93 -6.05 11.39 -4.34
N TRP A 94 -6.46 12.52 -4.89
CA TRP A 94 -6.25 12.83 -6.30
C TRP A 94 -4.76 12.79 -6.66
N GLU A 95 -3.94 13.59 -5.98
CA GLU A 95 -2.51 13.73 -6.28
C GLU A 95 -1.73 12.42 -6.15
N THR A 96 -2.09 11.60 -5.17
CA THR A 96 -1.30 10.42 -4.82
C THR A 96 -1.74 9.14 -5.51
N THR A 97 -3.02 9.00 -5.85
CA THR A 97 -3.56 7.74 -6.37
C THR A 97 -4.36 7.84 -7.65
N MET A 98 -4.92 9.00 -7.95
CA MET A 98 -5.85 9.18 -9.08
C MET A 98 -5.24 9.91 -10.26
N ASN A 99 -4.41 10.92 -10.01
CA ASN A 99 -3.83 11.72 -11.08
C ASN A 99 -2.86 10.90 -11.93
N PRO A 100 -3.11 10.75 -13.26
CA PRO A 100 -2.25 9.96 -14.12
C PRO A 100 -0.80 10.43 -14.19
N GLU A 101 -0.55 11.72 -13.93
CA GLU A 101 0.79 12.30 -14.00
C GLU A 101 1.63 12.01 -12.76
N THR A 102 0.99 11.85 -11.60
CA THR A 102 1.69 11.75 -10.30
C THR A 102 1.49 10.43 -9.58
N ARG A 103 0.45 9.67 -9.94
CA ARG A 103 0.17 8.38 -9.31
C ARG A 103 1.25 7.35 -9.61
N ILE A 104 1.46 6.45 -8.66
CA ILE A 104 2.32 5.28 -8.83
C ILE A 104 1.42 4.05 -8.91
N LEU A 105 1.56 3.28 -9.99
CA LEU A 105 0.82 2.05 -10.21
C LEU A 105 1.78 0.86 -10.22
N ARG A 106 1.38 -0.22 -9.59
CA ARG A 106 2.03 -1.52 -9.68
C ARG A 106 1.18 -2.46 -10.51
N GLN A 107 1.74 -3.02 -11.56
CA GLN A 107 1.06 -4.01 -12.36
C GLN A 107 0.85 -5.30 -11.57
N VAL A 108 -0.36 -5.84 -11.64
CA VAL A 108 -0.71 -7.12 -11.02
C VAL A 108 -0.30 -8.24 -11.96
N THR A 109 0.48 -9.18 -11.45
CA THR A 109 0.84 -10.41 -12.18
C THR A 109 -0.16 -11.53 -11.88
N LEU A 110 -0.15 -12.56 -12.73
CA LEU A 110 -0.95 -13.76 -12.48
C LEU A 110 -0.55 -14.45 -11.17
N GLU A 111 0.73 -14.40 -10.82
CA GLU A 111 1.24 -14.92 -9.55
C GLU A 111 0.68 -14.16 -8.35
N ASP A 112 0.58 -12.83 -8.42
CA ASP A 112 -0.02 -12.01 -7.37
C ASP A 112 -1.48 -12.37 -7.14
N ALA A 113 -2.23 -12.55 -8.22
CA ALA A 113 -3.64 -12.90 -8.17
C ALA A 113 -3.85 -14.34 -7.64
N ALA A 114 -3.01 -15.29 -8.04
CA ALA A 114 -3.01 -16.66 -7.53
C ALA A 114 -2.68 -16.71 -6.03
N ALA A 115 -1.69 -15.93 -5.59
CA ALA A 115 -1.33 -15.82 -4.18
C ALA A 115 -2.49 -15.24 -3.35
N ALA A 116 -3.19 -14.23 -3.88
CA ALA A 116 -4.37 -13.67 -3.23
C ALA A 116 -5.50 -14.69 -3.10
N ASP A 117 -5.74 -15.48 -4.14
CA ASP A 117 -6.73 -16.57 -4.14
C ASP A 117 -6.41 -17.64 -3.08
N GLU A 118 -5.15 -18.03 -2.96
CA GLU A 118 -4.70 -18.98 -1.96
C GLU A 118 -4.94 -18.45 -0.53
N ILE A 119 -4.57 -17.19 -0.26
CA ILE A 119 -4.80 -16.53 1.03
C ILE A 119 -6.30 -16.50 1.34
N PHE A 120 -7.11 -16.11 0.37
CA PHE A 120 -8.57 -16.08 0.52
C PHE A 120 -9.12 -17.45 0.86
N SER A 121 -8.70 -18.49 0.15
CA SER A 121 -9.16 -19.86 0.37
C SER A 121 -8.80 -20.40 1.76
N ILE A 122 -7.63 -20.04 2.28
CA ILE A 122 -7.19 -20.41 3.63
C ILE A 122 -8.00 -19.67 4.69
N LEU A 123 -8.13 -18.35 4.56
CA LEU A 123 -8.77 -17.50 5.59
C LEU A 123 -10.28 -17.65 5.61
N MET A 124 -10.91 -17.88 4.47
CA MET A 124 -12.36 -17.98 4.31
C MET A 124 -12.86 -19.40 4.13
N GLY A 125 -11.96 -20.38 4.08
CA GLY A 125 -12.30 -21.78 3.98
C GLY A 125 -12.82 -22.37 5.29
N GLU A 126 -13.36 -23.58 5.20
CA GLU A 126 -13.93 -24.31 6.34
C GLU A 126 -12.85 -24.91 7.27
N ASP A 127 -11.63 -25.05 6.79
CA ASP A 127 -10.52 -25.60 7.56
C ASP A 127 -10.00 -24.57 8.61
N VAL A 128 -10.49 -24.75 9.83
CA VAL A 128 -10.13 -23.90 10.97
C VAL A 128 -8.66 -24.05 11.35
N GLU A 129 -8.10 -25.23 11.21
CA GLU A 129 -6.70 -25.53 11.55
C GLU A 129 -5.74 -24.82 10.57
N ALA A 130 -6.01 -24.91 9.28
CA ALA A 130 -5.24 -24.20 8.26
C ALA A 130 -5.28 -22.68 8.47
N ARG A 131 -6.46 -22.14 8.80
CA ARG A 131 -6.63 -20.72 9.12
C ARG A 131 -5.82 -20.32 10.36
N ARG A 132 -5.92 -21.09 11.42
CA ARG A 132 -5.16 -20.84 12.66
C ARG A 132 -3.66 -20.88 12.40
N SER A 133 -3.18 -21.89 11.71
CA SER A 133 -1.76 -22.03 11.36
C SER A 133 -1.27 -20.88 10.51
N PHE A 134 -2.05 -20.43 9.55
CA PHE A 134 -1.73 -19.28 8.71
C PHE A 134 -1.62 -17.99 9.54
N ILE A 135 -2.62 -17.70 10.38
CA ILE A 135 -2.64 -16.52 11.25
C ILE A 135 -1.46 -16.55 12.22
N THR A 136 -1.17 -17.70 12.83
CA THR A 136 -0.06 -17.85 13.76
C THR A 136 1.29 -17.64 13.09
N ARG A 137 1.52 -18.19 11.89
CA ARG A 137 2.75 -18.00 11.12
C ARG A 137 2.96 -16.53 10.70
N ASN A 138 1.90 -15.80 10.46
CA ASN A 138 1.92 -14.42 10.02
C ASN A 138 1.55 -13.43 11.14
N ALA A 139 1.60 -13.85 12.40
CA ALA A 139 1.21 -13.04 13.55
C ALA A 139 1.98 -11.71 13.65
N LYS A 140 3.23 -11.67 13.19
CA LYS A 140 4.03 -10.45 13.14
C LYS A 140 3.50 -9.43 12.14
N ASP A 141 2.77 -9.88 11.14
CA ASP A 141 2.20 -9.06 10.07
C ASP A 141 0.73 -8.69 10.33
N VAL A 142 0.11 -9.26 11.38
CA VAL A 142 -1.30 -8.99 11.76
C VAL A 142 -1.55 -7.52 12.10
N ARG A 143 -0.55 -6.79 12.52
CA ARG A 143 -0.63 -5.33 12.74
C ARG A 143 -1.10 -4.56 11.51
N PHE A 144 -0.90 -5.10 10.34
CA PHE A 144 -1.32 -4.49 9.08
C PHE A 144 -2.77 -4.82 8.70
N LEU A 145 -3.39 -5.77 9.41
CA LEU A 145 -4.78 -6.15 9.23
C LEU A 145 -5.74 -5.34 10.11
N ASP A 146 -5.23 -4.65 11.13
CA ASP A 146 -6.00 -3.83 12.07
C ASP A 146 -6.23 -2.39 11.57
N VAL A 147 -6.05 -2.16 10.32
CA VAL A 147 -6.19 -0.81 9.74
C VAL A 147 -7.43 -0.69 8.87
#